data_4f9faa615d44619206f87f21f5396dc5
#
_entry.id   4f9faa615d44619206f87f21f5396dc5
#
_cell.length_a   1.000
_cell.length_b   1.000
_cell.length_c   1.000
_cell.angle_alpha   90.00
_cell.angle_beta   90.00
_cell.angle_gamma   90.00
#
_symmetry.space_group_name_H-M   'P 1'
#
loop_
_entity.id
_entity.type
_entity.pdbx_description
1 polymer ?
#
loop_
_entity_poly.entity_id
_entity_poly.type
_entity_poly.pdbx_seq_one_letter_code
_entity_poly.pdbx_strand_id
1 'polypeptide(L)'
;MKKMILDLDTGVDDALAISYALGSPEVELIGITGTYGNVLVEQGVRNALAVTDLLGHPEVKVYQGLPHSSTTDHFEVLPISAFIHGDNGIGDVDIPDSNRSVETESAVDFIIDAVKTYGKDLIYVPTGPMTNIEAALKKAPEIKDEIGRVVLMGGALTVPGNCNACMEANISQDPEAADYLFRSGTPTTMIGLDVTLQTLLTYKETQQWRDLGTKAGKFLADMTDFYIKAYETTSPHLGGCGLHDPLAVGVAVDPTLVTTLDINMKVDVEGPTRGRTIGDETRLNDPVKTMKVAVGVDVPRFLNEFMTRISGLAAKAE
;
A
#
# COMPACT_ATOMS: atom_id res chain seq x y z
N MET A 1 4.70 21.27 -0.33
CA MET A 1 4.51 19.92 -0.89
C MET A 1 4.84 18.93 0.22
N LYS A 2 3.93 18.03 0.56
CA LYS A 2 4.17 17.02 1.59
C LYS A 2 5.17 15.98 1.10
N LYS A 3 5.95 15.40 1.99
CA LYS A 3 6.86 14.30 1.70
C LYS A 3 6.13 12.98 1.90
N MET A 4 6.36 12.02 1.02
CA MET A 4 5.72 10.72 1.09
C MET A 4 6.76 9.60 1.02
N ILE A 5 6.59 8.59 1.86
CA ILE A 5 7.23 7.29 1.74
C ILE A 5 6.14 6.27 1.45
N LEU A 6 6.36 5.42 0.46
CA LEU A 6 5.57 4.21 0.24
C LEU A 6 6.33 3.01 0.81
N ASP A 7 5.62 2.14 1.53
CA ASP A 7 6.17 0.89 2.07
C ASP A 7 5.40 -0.28 1.47
N LEU A 8 6.05 -0.98 0.52
CA LEU A 8 5.38 -1.79 -0.49
C LEU A 8 5.91 -3.22 -0.51
N ASP A 9 5.04 -4.19 -0.72
CA ASP A 9 5.38 -5.56 -1.10
C ASP A 9 5.24 -5.79 -2.63
N THR A 10 5.54 -4.83 -3.40
CA THR A 10 5.35 -4.43 -4.79
C THR A 10 4.71 -5.51 -5.68
N GLY A 11 3.41 -5.63 -5.51
CA GLY A 11 2.49 -6.32 -6.38
C GLY A 11 1.92 -5.40 -7.48
N VAL A 12 0.84 -5.84 -8.14
CA VAL A 12 0.21 -5.08 -9.23
C VAL A 12 -0.39 -3.76 -8.74
N ASP A 13 -1.14 -3.77 -7.65
CA ASP A 13 -1.76 -2.57 -7.10
C ASP A 13 -0.74 -1.64 -6.41
N ASP A 14 0.35 -2.17 -5.83
CA ASP A 14 1.49 -1.37 -5.40
C ASP A 14 2.15 -0.60 -6.56
N ALA A 15 2.33 -1.24 -7.72
CA ALA A 15 2.85 -0.56 -8.92
C ALA A 15 1.91 0.55 -9.41
N LEU A 16 0.60 0.36 -9.27
CA LEU A 16 -0.40 1.42 -9.52
C LEU A 16 -0.33 2.52 -8.44
N ALA A 17 -0.05 2.17 -7.18
CA ALA A 17 0.15 3.12 -6.08
C ALA A 17 1.39 3.99 -6.32
N ILE A 18 2.53 3.39 -6.74
CA ILE A 18 3.72 4.13 -7.19
C ILE A 18 3.35 5.12 -8.29
N SER A 19 2.63 4.64 -9.32
CA SER A 19 2.21 5.46 -10.47
C SER A 19 1.33 6.64 -10.04
N TYR A 20 0.41 6.41 -9.10
CA TYR A 20 -0.46 7.45 -8.59
C TYR A 20 0.28 8.49 -7.75
N ALA A 21 1.22 8.06 -6.89
CA ALA A 21 2.05 8.95 -6.10
C ALA A 21 2.91 9.85 -7.00
N LEU A 22 3.57 9.28 -8.01
CA LEU A 22 4.40 10.01 -8.99
C LEU A 22 3.57 10.98 -9.85
N GLY A 23 2.34 10.62 -10.17
CA GLY A 23 1.40 11.48 -10.90
C GLY A 23 0.75 12.57 -10.04
N SER A 24 1.04 12.65 -8.73
CA SER A 24 0.37 13.55 -7.78
C SER A 24 1.25 14.76 -7.42
N PRO A 25 0.96 15.96 -7.95
CA PRO A 25 1.81 17.15 -7.74
C PRO A 25 1.78 17.70 -6.30
N GLU A 26 0.86 17.25 -5.45
CA GLU A 26 0.72 17.69 -4.06
C GLU A 26 1.75 17.05 -3.12
N VAL A 27 2.34 15.95 -3.54
CA VAL A 27 3.31 15.16 -2.75
C VAL A 27 4.62 15.00 -3.50
N GLU A 28 5.68 14.76 -2.76
CA GLU A 28 6.99 14.35 -3.27
C GLU A 28 7.28 12.95 -2.71
N LEU A 29 7.38 11.97 -3.57
CA LEU A 29 7.79 10.61 -3.21
C LEU A 29 9.30 10.62 -2.97
N ILE A 30 9.70 10.66 -1.69
CA ILE A 30 11.12 10.76 -1.29
C ILE A 30 11.82 9.42 -1.22
N GLY A 31 11.07 8.33 -1.19
CA GLY A 31 11.60 6.96 -1.19
C GLY A 31 10.52 5.91 -1.10
N ILE A 32 10.90 4.70 -1.48
CA ILE A 32 10.11 3.48 -1.35
C ILE A 32 10.88 2.53 -0.44
N THR A 33 10.21 2.01 0.58
CA THR A 33 10.71 0.92 1.40
C THR A 33 10.04 -0.39 0.97
N GLY A 34 10.83 -1.45 0.73
CA GLY A 34 10.27 -2.75 0.38
C GLY A 34 9.94 -3.56 1.62
N THR A 35 8.89 -4.35 1.53
CA THR A 35 8.55 -5.40 2.50
C THR A 35 8.23 -6.69 1.77
N TYR A 36 7.98 -7.76 2.49
CA TYR A 36 7.51 -9.05 1.95
C TYR A 36 5.97 -9.05 1.90
N GLY A 37 5.39 -9.96 1.11
CA GLY A 37 3.93 -10.13 1.08
C GLY A 37 3.43 -10.71 -0.24
N ASN A 38 3.13 -9.89 -1.22
CA ASN A 38 2.77 -10.35 -2.57
C ASN A 38 3.92 -11.12 -3.23
N VAL A 39 5.15 -10.70 -2.93
CA VAL A 39 6.40 -11.31 -3.37
C VAL A 39 7.42 -11.30 -2.24
N LEU A 40 8.58 -11.93 -2.44
CA LEU A 40 9.73 -11.74 -1.55
C LEU A 40 10.22 -10.29 -1.61
N VAL A 41 10.79 -9.79 -0.51
CA VAL A 41 11.26 -8.40 -0.42
C VAL A 41 12.24 -8.05 -1.54
N GLU A 42 13.13 -8.97 -1.92
CA GLU A 42 14.11 -8.78 -3.01
C GLU A 42 13.41 -8.57 -4.35
N GLN A 43 12.34 -9.32 -4.63
CA GLN A 43 11.55 -9.15 -5.83
C GLN A 43 10.76 -7.84 -5.78
N GLY A 44 10.20 -7.48 -4.62
CA GLY A 44 9.46 -6.23 -4.42
C GLY A 44 10.32 -4.99 -4.69
N VAL A 45 11.54 -4.93 -4.14
CA VAL A 45 12.44 -3.78 -4.39
C VAL A 45 12.96 -3.73 -5.83
N ARG A 46 13.19 -4.91 -6.48
CA ARG A 46 13.48 -4.98 -7.92
C ARG A 46 12.33 -4.36 -8.73
N ASN A 47 11.11 -4.76 -8.44
CA ASN A 47 9.93 -4.23 -9.12
C ASN A 47 9.79 -2.72 -8.92
N ALA A 48 9.95 -2.22 -7.70
CA ALA A 48 9.88 -0.79 -7.39
C ALA A 48 10.93 0.03 -8.18
N LEU A 49 12.17 -0.46 -8.28
CA LEU A 49 13.23 0.16 -9.09
C LEU A 49 12.85 0.18 -10.57
N ALA A 50 12.41 -0.96 -11.12
CA ALA A 50 12.09 -1.09 -12.54
C ALA A 50 10.85 -0.26 -12.93
N VAL A 51 9.82 -0.22 -12.07
CA VAL A 51 8.60 0.56 -12.29
C VAL A 51 8.90 2.05 -12.23
N THR A 52 9.69 2.53 -11.27
CA THR A 52 10.05 3.95 -11.18
C THR A 52 10.90 4.39 -12.36
N ASP A 53 11.82 3.56 -12.86
CA ASP A 53 12.59 3.84 -14.08
C ASP A 53 11.70 3.90 -15.32
N LEU A 54 10.80 2.93 -15.48
CA LEU A 54 9.85 2.89 -16.59
C LEU A 54 8.93 4.12 -16.63
N LEU A 55 8.58 4.64 -15.46
CA LEU A 55 7.75 5.85 -15.30
C LEU A 55 8.55 7.16 -15.41
N GLY A 56 9.87 7.09 -15.66
CA GLY A 56 10.73 8.26 -15.85
C GLY A 56 11.17 8.95 -14.56
N HIS A 57 11.14 8.24 -13.42
CA HIS A 57 11.51 8.73 -12.10
C HIS A 57 12.68 7.98 -11.44
N PRO A 58 13.87 7.93 -12.09
CA PRO A 58 15.03 7.23 -11.54
C PRO A 58 15.63 7.89 -10.30
N GLU A 59 15.19 9.09 -9.93
CA GLU A 59 15.61 9.78 -8.71
C GLU A 59 14.99 9.20 -7.43
N VAL A 60 13.89 8.44 -7.53
CA VAL A 60 13.22 7.85 -6.37
C VAL A 60 14.08 6.73 -5.80
N LYS A 61 14.48 6.88 -4.57
CA LYS A 61 15.31 5.92 -3.84
C LYS A 61 14.47 4.73 -3.36
N VAL A 62 15.07 3.55 -3.38
CA VAL A 62 14.43 2.32 -2.90
C VAL A 62 15.31 1.67 -1.83
N TYR A 63 14.70 1.29 -0.73
CA TYR A 63 15.35 0.72 0.45
C TYR A 63 14.80 -0.67 0.73
N GLN A 64 15.66 -1.63 0.99
CA GLN A 64 15.21 -2.97 1.37
C GLN A 64 14.84 -3.00 2.85
N GLY A 65 13.64 -3.50 3.13
CA GLY A 65 13.14 -3.68 4.49
C GLY A 65 13.26 -5.10 5.00
N LEU A 66 12.46 -5.41 6.00
CA LEU A 66 12.50 -6.70 6.68
C LEU A 66 11.89 -7.79 5.79
N PRO A 67 12.48 -9.00 5.78
CA PRO A 67 12.09 -10.06 4.84
C PRO A 67 11.01 -11.01 5.36
N HIS A 68 10.56 -10.86 6.60
CA HIS A 68 9.56 -11.71 7.25
C HIS A 68 8.91 -10.99 8.43
N SER A 69 7.84 -11.56 8.98
CA SER A 69 7.11 -10.95 10.10
C SER A 69 7.96 -10.86 11.38
N SER A 70 7.53 -10.01 12.29
CA SER A 70 8.18 -9.81 13.59
C SER A 70 8.19 -11.07 14.47
N THR A 71 7.39 -12.07 14.15
CA THR A 71 7.20 -13.31 14.93
C THR A 71 7.65 -14.59 14.21
N THR A 72 8.21 -14.49 13.02
CA THR A 72 8.73 -15.61 12.23
C THR A 72 10.19 -15.41 11.87
N ASP A 73 10.85 -16.42 11.33
CA ASP A 73 12.24 -16.38 10.89
C ASP A 73 12.39 -16.51 9.36
N HIS A 74 11.28 -16.67 8.64
CA HIS A 74 11.23 -16.72 7.18
C HIS A 74 9.84 -16.35 6.68
N PHE A 75 9.75 -16.09 5.37
CA PHE A 75 8.51 -15.86 4.64
C PHE A 75 8.53 -16.67 3.32
N GLU A 76 7.38 -17.24 2.99
CA GLU A 76 7.13 -17.89 1.71
C GLU A 76 5.93 -17.25 1.03
N VAL A 77 6.07 -16.94 -0.27
CA VAL A 77 4.97 -16.37 -1.05
C VAL A 77 3.82 -17.36 -1.14
N LEU A 78 2.63 -16.92 -0.80
CA LEU A 78 1.45 -17.77 -0.86
C LEU A 78 1.07 -18.04 -2.32
N PRO A 79 0.64 -19.27 -2.67
CA PRO A 79 0.20 -19.58 -4.04
C PRO A 79 -0.91 -18.65 -4.56
N ILE A 80 -1.76 -18.16 -3.67
CA ILE A 80 -2.81 -17.20 -4.04
C ILE A 80 -2.24 -15.83 -4.43
N SER A 81 -1.15 -15.39 -3.80
CA SER A 81 -0.46 -14.15 -4.16
C SER A 81 0.13 -14.25 -5.57
N ALA A 82 0.83 -15.34 -5.88
CA ALA A 82 1.34 -15.59 -7.23
C ALA A 82 0.21 -15.70 -8.28
N PHE A 83 -0.93 -16.29 -7.93
CA PHE A 83 -2.09 -16.34 -8.82
C PHE A 83 -2.67 -14.94 -9.12
N ILE A 84 -2.69 -14.04 -8.13
CA ILE A 84 -3.30 -12.71 -8.23
C ILE A 84 -2.33 -11.71 -8.87
N HIS A 85 -1.04 -11.72 -8.49
CA HIS A 85 -0.06 -10.73 -8.88
C HIS A 85 0.94 -11.23 -9.95
N GLY A 86 0.90 -12.52 -10.31
CA GLY A 86 1.91 -13.18 -11.15
C GLY A 86 3.12 -13.64 -10.33
N ASP A 87 3.91 -14.55 -10.90
CA ASP A 87 5.13 -15.07 -10.25
C ASP A 87 6.16 -13.97 -10.01
N ASN A 88 6.20 -12.95 -10.88
CA ASN A 88 7.08 -11.80 -10.75
C ASN A 88 6.48 -10.63 -9.93
N GLY A 89 5.23 -10.73 -9.50
CA GLY A 89 4.50 -9.69 -8.74
C GLY A 89 3.89 -8.56 -9.57
N ILE A 90 4.22 -8.46 -10.85
CA ILE A 90 3.72 -7.40 -11.76
C ILE A 90 2.95 -7.97 -12.97
N GLY A 91 2.09 -8.97 -12.69
CA GLY A 91 1.23 -9.59 -13.71
C GLY A 91 2.00 -10.39 -14.76
N ASP A 92 3.15 -10.93 -14.43
CA ASP A 92 4.07 -11.63 -15.34
C ASP A 92 4.47 -10.81 -16.58
N VAL A 93 4.32 -9.48 -16.49
CA VAL A 93 4.78 -8.57 -17.53
C VAL A 93 6.28 -8.36 -17.42
N ASP A 94 6.98 -8.53 -18.54
CA ASP A 94 8.43 -8.38 -18.63
C ASP A 94 8.79 -6.90 -18.82
N ILE A 95 9.53 -6.34 -17.89
CA ILE A 95 10.13 -5.01 -18.00
C ILE A 95 11.63 -5.09 -17.69
N PRO A 96 12.45 -4.22 -18.30
CA PRO A 96 13.88 -4.22 -18.04
C PRO A 96 14.19 -4.02 -16.56
N ASP A 97 15.20 -4.73 -16.06
CA ASP A 97 15.76 -4.45 -14.75
C ASP A 97 16.35 -3.03 -14.72
N SER A 98 16.21 -2.39 -13.57
CA SER A 98 16.90 -1.13 -13.32
C SER A 98 18.42 -1.33 -13.28
N ASN A 99 19.15 -0.35 -13.82
CA ASN A 99 20.60 -0.27 -13.61
C ASN A 99 20.99 0.29 -12.23
N ARG A 100 20.02 0.72 -11.46
CA ARG A 100 20.21 1.21 -10.08
C ARG A 100 20.23 0.04 -9.11
N SER A 101 20.77 0.30 -7.93
CA SER A 101 20.72 -0.63 -6.79
C SER A 101 19.84 -0.03 -5.69
N VAL A 102 19.34 -0.90 -4.81
CA VAL A 102 18.74 -0.45 -3.54
C VAL A 102 19.78 0.33 -2.73
N GLU A 103 19.33 1.28 -1.93
CA GLU A 103 20.19 2.04 -1.02
C GLU A 103 20.82 1.11 0.02
N THR A 104 22.00 1.47 0.51
CA THR A 104 22.73 0.66 1.50
C THR A 104 22.17 0.83 2.92
N GLU A 105 21.47 1.91 3.17
CA GLU A 105 20.72 2.15 4.40
C GLU A 105 19.52 1.21 4.49
N SER A 106 19.22 0.72 5.68
CA SER A 106 18.02 -0.11 5.88
C SER A 106 16.75 0.72 5.77
N ALA A 107 15.64 0.11 5.32
CA ALA A 107 14.33 0.77 5.30
C ALA A 107 13.93 1.31 6.69
N VAL A 108 14.23 0.57 7.75
CA VAL A 108 13.92 0.97 9.15
C VAL A 108 14.67 2.26 9.53
N ASP A 109 15.95 2.36 9.18
CA ASP A 109 16.74 3.56 9.47
C ASP A 109 16.29 4.75 8.63
N PHE A 110 16.03 4.53 7.33
CA PHE A 110 15.49 5.56 6.46
C PHE A 110 14.14 6.11 6.96
N ILE A 111 13.22 5.26 7.43
CA ILE A 111 11.96 5.71 8.01
C ILE A 111 12.21 6.63 9.21
N ILE A 112 13.09 6.23 10.13
CA ILE A 112 13.43 7.01 11.32
C ILE A 112 14.04 8.36 10.92
N ASP A 113 15.00 8.36 10.02
CA ASP A 113 15.70 9.58 9.58
C ASP A 113 14.79 10.52 8.80
N ALA A 114 13.88 9.97 7.98
CA ALA A 114 12.88 10.76 7.29
C ALA A 114 11.87 11.41 8.27
N VAL A 115 11.42 10.68 9.30
CA VAL A 115 10.55 11.28 10.33
C VAL A 115 11.27 12.39 11.06
N LYS A 116 12.52 12.20 11.49
CA LYS A 116 13.31 13.21 12.16
C LYS A 116 13.59 14.45 11.28
N THR A 117 13.71 14.22 9.96
CA THR A 117 14.01 15.30 9.02
C THR A 117 12.76 16.10 8.64
N TYR A 118 11.64 15.45 8.37
CA TYR A 118 10.44 16.09 7.80
C TYR A 118 9.29 16.25 8.80
N GLY A 119 9.32 15.52 9.90
CA GLY A 119 8.33 15.63 10.98
C GLY A 119 6.89 15.56 10.49
N LYS A 120 6.10 16.58 10.82
CA LYS A 120 4.67 16.68 10.45
C LYS A 120 4.41 16.85 8.95
N ASP A 121 5.43 17.04 8.14
CA ASP A 121 5.29 17.09 6.68
C ASP A 121 5.43 15.72 6.01
N LEU A 122 5.80 14.67 6.78
CA LEU A 122 5.92 13.32 6.29
C LEU A 122 4.59 12.56 6.37
N ILE A 123 4.25 11.89 5.27
CA ILE A 123 3.18 10.90 5.18
C ILE A 123 3.83 9.55 4.87
N TYR A 124 3.58 8.57 5.71
CA TYR A 124 4.02 7.19 5.50
C TYR A 124 2.83 6.33 5.06
N VAL A 125 2.97 5.64 3.94
CA VAL A 125 1.89 4.88 3.32
C VAL A 125 2.30 3.41 3.17
N PRO A 126 2.07 2.57 4.18
CA PRO A 126 2.30 1.14 4.06
C PRO A 126 1.11 0.46 3.37
N THR A 127 1.41 -0.39 2.38
CA THR A 127 0.45 -1.20 1.62
C THR A 127 0.74 -2.69 1.67
N GLY A 128 1.75 -3.09 2.43
CA GLY A 128 2.08 -4.46 2.82
C GLY A 128 1.95 -4.67 4.33
N PRO A 129 2.60 -5.70 4.91
CA PRO A 129 2.66 -5.91 6.37
C PRO A 129 3.30 -4.72 7.10
N MET A 130 2.85 -4.45 8.32
CA MET A 130 3.29 -3.29 9.11
C MET A 130 4.67 -3.48 9.79
N THR A 131 5.44 -4.48 9.40
CA THR A 131 6.68 -4.92 10.06
C THR A 131 7.76 -3.83 10.07
N ASN A 132 7.93 -3.08 8.97
CA ASN A 132 8.96 -2.04 8.89
C ASN A 132 8.65 -0.86 9.84
N ILE A 133 7.39 -0.39 9.86
CA ILE A 133 7.00 0.72 10.76
C ILE A 133 6.99 0.29 12.22
N GLU A 134 6.61 -0.95 12.52
CA GLU A 134 6.74 -1.50 13.89
C GLU A 134 8.19 -1.47 14.35
N ALA A 135 9.11 -1.99 13.53
CA ALA A 135 10.53 -1.99 13.83
C ALA A 135 11.10 -0.58 14.03
N ALA A 136 10.68 0.38 13.19
CA ALA A 136 11.09 1.78 13.33
C ALA A 136 10.57 2.40 14.64
N LEU A 137 9.30 2.17 14.98
CA LEU A 137 8.70 2.65 16.23
C LEU A 137 9.31 1.99 17.47
N LYS A 138 9.71 0.72 17.40
CA LYS A 138 10.41 0.03 18.50
C LYS A 138 11.84 0.55 18.67
N LYS A 139 12.54 0.84 17.57
CA LYS A 139 13.91 1.33 17.56
C LYS A 139 14.01 2.80 18.01
N ALA A 140 13.04 3.63 17.63
CA ALA A 140 12.97 5.06 17.93
C ALA A 140 11.54 5.46 18.36
N PRO A 141 11.11 5.16 19.61
CA PRO A 141 9.73 5.36 20.04
C PRO A 141 9.22 6.81 19.96
N GLU A 142 10.14 7.77 19.97
CA GLU A 142 9.82 9.20 19.86
C GLU A 142 9.21 9.59 18.51
N ILE A 143 9.51 8.86 17.44
CA ILE A 143 9.02 9.20 16.09
C ILE A 143 7.50 9.12 15.96
N LYS A 144 6.80 8.39 16.84
CA LYS A 144 5.33 8.32 16.87
C LYS A 144 4.67 9.69 17.02
N ASP A 145 5.32 10.58 17.80
CA ASP A 145 4.83 11.93 18.08
C ASP A 145 5.31 12.96 17.04
N GLU A 146 6.33 12.61 16.27
CA GLU A 146 6.95 13.47 15.26
C GLU A 146 6.37 13.29 13.87
N ILE A 147 6.04 12.07 13.46
CA ILE A 147 5.50 11.76 12.16
C ILE A 147 4.19 12.51 11.87
N GLY A 148 4.00 12.93 10.63
CA GLY A 148 2.77 13.62 10.22
C GLY A 148 1.55 12.72 10.33
N ARG A 149 1.55 11.64 9.59
CA ARG A 149 0.53 10.58 9.66
C ARG A 149 0.96 9.31 8.93
N VAL A 150 0.33 8.21 9.31
CA VAL A 150 0.34 6.94 8.59
C VAL A 150 -1.00 6.78 7.88
N VAL A 151 -1.00 6.39 6.62
CA VAL A 151 -2.20 6.03 5.85
C VAL A 151 -1.98 4.63 5.31
N LEU A 152 -2.47 3.62 6.01
CA LEU A 152 -2.23 2.23 5.65
C LEU A 152 -3.33 1.66 4.75
N MET A 153 -2.96 0.82 3.80
CA MET A 153 -3.87 -0.15 3.19
C MET A 153 -3.84 -1.44 4.00
N GLY A 154 -4.99 -1.84 4.49
CA GLY A 154 -5.14 -3.10 5.24
C GLY A 154 -6.37 -3.13 6.11
N GLY A 155 -6.73 -4.33 6.52
CA GLY A 155 -7.82 -4.56 7.45
C GLY A 155 -9.22 -4.53 6.85
N ALA A 156 -10.17 -4.89 7.71
CA ALA A 156 -11.60 -4.89 7.40
C ALA A 156 -12.37 -4.71 8.72
N LEU A 157 -13.11 -3.61 8.87
CA LEU A 157 -13.86 -3.33 10.09
C LEU A 157 -15.31 -3.78 9.99
N THR A 158 -15.99 -3.44 8.88
CA THR A 158 -17.45 -3.65 8.71
C THR A 158 -17.77 -4.72 7.66
N VAL A 159 -16.76 -5.22 6.96
CA VAL A 159 -16.88 -6.25 5.91
C VAL A 159 -16.02 -7.46 6.25
N PRO A 160 -16.24 -8.62 5.63
CA PRO A 160 -15.34 -9.76 5.77
C PRO A 160 -13.93 -9.46 5.24
N GLY A 161 -12.94 -10.22 5.73
CA GLY A 161 -11.61 -10.24 5.14
C GLY A 161 -11.58 -10.89 3.75
N ASN A 162 -10.42 -10.83 3.09
CA ASN A 162 -10.18 -11.47 1.80
C ASN A 162 -9.29 -12.72 1.88
N CYS A 163 -8.58 -12.93 3.01
CA CYS A 163 -7.91 -14.20 3.30
C CYS A 163 -8.86 -15.22 3.93
N ASN A 164 -9.72 -14.77 4.80
CA ASN A 164 -10.84 -15.52 5.39
C ASN A 164 -11.89 -14.53 5.94
N ALA A 165 -12.90 -15.03 6.66
CA ALA A 165 -13.98 -14.19 7.19
C ALA A 165 -13.51 -13.06 8.13
N CYS A 166 -12.31 -13.14 8.69
CA CYS A 166 -11.79 -12.20 9.69
C CYS A 166 -10.59 -11.39 9.22
N MET A 167 -9.73 -11.98 8.38
CA MET A 167 -8.41 -11.44 8.06
C MET A 167 -8.36 -10.81 6.66
N GLU A 168 -7.86 -9.60 6.59
CA GLU A 168 -7.37 -8.97 5.36
C GLU A 168 -5.88 -9.35 5.15
N ALA A 169 -5.42 -9.38 3.89
CA ALA A 169 -4.13 -9.95 3.50
C ALA A 169 -2.93 -9.32 4.21
N ASN A 170 -2.79 -7.98 4.17
CA ASN A 170 -1.64 -7.28 4.75
C ASN A 170 -1.57 -7.45 6.28
N ILE A 171 -2.72 -7.32 6.94
CA ILE A 171 -2.80 -7.53 8.39
C ILE A 171 -2.52 -8.99 8.76
N SER A 172 -2.94 -9.95 7.93
CA SER A 172 -2.77 -11.38 8.21
C SER A 172 -1.31 -11.82 8.24
N GLN A 173 -0.42 -11.10 7.56
CA GLN A 173 1.00 -11.47 7.44
C GLN A 173 1.84 -11.06 8.64
N ASP A 174 1.45 -10.00 9.37
CA ASP A 174 2.05 -9.61 10.66
C ASP A 174 1.01 -8.92 11.54
N PRO A 175 0.07 -9.69 12.13
CA PRO A 175 -0.95 -9.12 13.02
C PRO A 175 -0.37 -8.41 14.22
N GLU A 176 0.77 -8.89 14.74
CA GLU A 176 1.48 -8.31 15.89
C GLU A 176 2.03 -6.92 15.56
N ALA A 177 2.64 -6.75 14.40
CA ALA A 177 3.14 -5.45 13.96
C ALA A 177 1.99 -4.47 13.74
N ALA A 178 0.89 -4.92 13.16
CA ALA A 178 -0.30 -4.10 12.97
C ALA A 178 -0.94 -3.70 14.32
N ASP A 179 -1.08 -4.63 15.29
CA ASP A 179 -1.60 -4.31 16.63
C ASP A 179 -0.68 -3.31 17.35
N TYR A 180 0.64 -3.47 17.21
CA TYR A 180 1.60 -2.54 17.78
C TYR A 180 1.41 -1.12 17.22
N LEU A 181 1.30 -0.96 15.90
CA LEU A 181 1.03 0.33 15.25
C LEU A 181 -0.27 0.93 15.77
N PHE A 182 -1.36 0.15 15.79
CA PHE A 182 -2.70 0.62 16.21
C PHE A 182 -2.75 1.10 17.66
N ARG A 183 -1.88 0.54 18.50
CA ARG A 183 -1.78 0.90 19.93
C ARG A 183 -0.68 1.89 20.25
N SER A 184 0.21 2.20 19.29
CA SER A 184 1.38 3.07 19.51
C SER A 184 1.01 4.52 19.86
N GLY A 185 -0.15 4.98 19.43
CA GLY A 185 -0.54 6.39 19.49
C GLY A 185 -0.16 7.20 18.25
N THR A 186 0.48 6.57 17.26
CA THR A 186 0.80 7.21 15.97
C THR A 186 -0.49 7.60 15.23
N PRO A 187 -0.62 8.84 14.71
CA PRO A 187 -1.78 9.26 13.93
C PRO A 187 -1.94 8.38 12.68
N THR A 188 -2.95 7.51 12.66
CA THR A 188 -3.10 6.48 11.63
C THR A 188 -4.49 6.51 11.01
N THR A 189 -4.55 6.43 9.68
CA THR A 189 -5.79 6.23 8.92
C THR A 189 -5.74 4.85 8.24
N MET A 190 -6.72 4.00 8.53
CA MET A 190 -6.87 2.68 7.94
C MET A 190 -7.79 2.76 6.71
N ILE A 191 -7.26 2.34 5.57
CA ILE A 191 -7.99 2.19 4.31
C ILE A 191 -8.20 0.70 4.08
N GLY A 192 -9.28 0.19 4.66
CA GLY A 192 -9.60 -1.23 4.66
C GLY A 192 -10.47 -1.65 3.47
N LEU A 193 -10.77 -2.95 3.44
CA LEU A 193 -11.67 -3.55 2.44
C LEU A 193 -13.06 -2.90 2.44
N ASP A 194 -13.43 -2.23 3.53
CA ASP A 194 -14.65 -1.44 3.69
C ASP A 194 -14.87 -0.46 2.54
N VAL A 195 -13.79 0.12 2.02
CA VAL A 195 -13.82 1.13 0.96
C VAL A 195 -13.07 0.69 -0.31
N THR A 196 -12.01 -0.10 -0.19
CA THR A 196 -11.19 -0.48 -1.35
C THR A 196 -11.90 -1.41 -2.31
N LEU A 197 -12.82 -2.25 -1.84
CA LEU A 197 -13.67 -3.09 -2.68
C LEU A 197 -14.75 -2.32 -3.46
N GLN A 198 -14.89 -1.03 -3.22
CA GLN A 198 -15.82 -0.17 -3.95
C GLN A 198 -15.13 0.55 -5.12
N THR A 199 -13.79 0.67 -5.11
CA THR A 199 -13.00 1.37 -6.13
C THR A 199 -12.46 0.36 -7.14
N LEU A 200 -13.22 0.12 -8.20
CA LEU A 200 -12.95 -0.95 -9.16
C LEU A 200 -12.44 -0.41 -10.49
N LEU A 201 -11.45 -1.09 -11.06
CA LEU A 201 -10.93 -0.85 -12.40
C LEU A 201 -11.31 -1.99 -13.33
N THR A 202 -11.60 -1.67 -14.59
CA THR A 202 -12.04 -2.61 -15.61
C THR A 202 -11.15 -2.53 -16.85
N TYR A 203 -11.33 -3.45 -17.80
CA TYR A 203 -10.65 -3.42 -19.11
C TYR A 203 -10.92 -2.15 -19.91
N LYS A 204 -11.98 -1.40 -19.59
CA LYS A 204 -12.26 -0.11 -20.23
C LYS A 204 -11.23 0.95 -19.87
N GLU A 205 -10.80 0.97 -18.62
CA GLU A 205 -9.81 1.91 -18.12
C GLU A 205 -8.40 1.51 -18.58
N THR A 206 -8.06 0.22 -18.55
CA THR A 206 -6.76 -0.26 -19.04
C THR A 206 -6.59 -0.03 -20.55
N GLN A 207 -7.66 -0.09 -21.34
CA GLN A 207 -7.61 0.23 -22.76
C GLN A 207 -7.23 1.71 -22.99
N GLN A 208 -7.65 2.63 -22.13
CA GLN A 208 -7.23 4.05 -22.23
C GLN A 208 -5.71 4.20 -22.07
N TRP A 209 -5.07 3.45 -21.16
CA TRP A 209 -3.61 3.45 -21.03
C TRP A 209 -2.91 2.85 -22.26
N ARG A 210 -3.47 1.76 -22.80
CA ARG A 210 -2.94 1.13 -24.03
C ARG A 210 -3.00 2.08 -25.22
N ASP A 211 -4.06 2.87 -25.33
CA ASP A 211 -4.28 3.85 -26.40
C ASP A 211 -3.30 5.04 -26.32
N LEU A 212 -2.58 5.23 -25.21
CA LEU A 212 -1.50 6.23 -25.12
C LEU A 212 -0.33 5.90 -26.06
N GLY A 213 -0.14 4.63 -26.42
CA GLY A 213 0.93 4.17 -27.31
C GLY A 213 2.34 4.24 -26.71
N THR A 214 2.48 4.52 -25.40
CA THR A 214 3.76 4.54 -24.66
C THR A 214 4.08 3.18 -24.06
N LYS A 215 5.37 2.94 -23.76
CA LYS A 215 5.78 1.71 -23.04
C LYS A 215 5.14 1.63 -21.65
N ALA A 216 5.10 2.74 -20.92
CA ALA A 216 4.48 2.83 -19.61
C ALA A 216 2.98 2.56 -19.67
N GLY A 217 2.25 3.14 -20.63
CA GLY A 217 0.83 2.88 -20.82
C GLY A 217 0.53 1.41 -21.13
N LYS A 218 1.35 0.79 -22.00
CA LYS A 218 1.24 -0.64 -22.30
C LYS A 218 1.49 -1.50 -21.07
N PHE A 219 2.55 -1.22 -20.31
CA PHE A 219 2.87 -1.95 -19.08
C PHE A 219 1.73 -1.88 -18.07
N LEU A 220 1.25 -0.67 -17.77
CA LEU A 220 0.14 -0.46 -16.82
C LEU A 220 -1.12 -1.22 -17.25
N ALA A 221 -1.42 -1.22 -18.55
CA ALA A 221 -2.57 -1.93 -19.07
C ALA A 221 -2.43 -3.45 -18.98
N ASP A 222 -1.30 -4.00 -19.43
CA ASP A 222 -1.08 -5.46 -19.46
C ASP A 222 -1.01 -6.05 -18.05
N MET A 223 -0.30 -5.38 -17.13
CA MET A 223 -0.22 -5.75 -15.72
C MET A 223 -1.59 -5.75 -15.04
N THR A 224 -2.37 -4.69 -15.27
CA THR A 224 -3.71 -4.57 -14.67
C THR A 224 -4.70 -5.54 -15.29
N ASP A 225 -4.60 -5.84 -16.59
CA ASP A 225 -5.45 -6.86 -17.24
C ASP A 225 -5.21 -8.24 -16.64
N PHE A 226 -3.98 -8.60 -16.30
CA PHE A 226 -3.66 -9.82 -15.55
C PHE A 226 -4.40 -9.85 -14.20
N TYR A 227 -4.34 -8.74 -13.47
CA TYR A 227 -4.99 -8.60 -12.17
C TYR A 227 -6.52 -8.68 -12.26
N ILE A 228 -7.14 -8.00 -13.25
CA ILE A 228 -8.58 -8.10 -13.50
C ILE A 228 -8.97 -9.57 -13.78
N LYS A 229 -8.18 -10.29 -14.60
CA LYS A 229 -8.44 -11.69 -14.91
C LYS A 229 -8.37 -12.59 -13.67
N ALA A 230 -7.46 -12.33 -12.73
CA ALA A 230 -7.43 -13.05 -11.47
C ALA A 230 -8.71 -12.78 -10.64
N TYR A 231 -9.18 -11.53 -10.61
CA TYR A 231 -10.44 -11.15 -9.94
C TYR A 231 -11.68 -11.78 -10.56
N GLU A 232 -11.71 -12.04 -11.87
CA GLU A 232 -12.79 -12.78 -12.52
C GLU A 232 -12.96 -14.20 -11.93
N THR A 233 -11.88 -14.76 -11.36
CA THR A 233 -11.90 -16.08 -10.70
C THR A 233 -12.15 -15.98 -9.20
N THR A 234 -11.45 -15.06 -8.52
CA THR A 234 -11.48 -14.95 -7.04
C THR A 234 -12.69 -14.18 -6.52
N SER A 235 -13.16 -13.18 -7.28
CA SER A 235 -14.21 -12.24 -6.87
C SER A 235 -15.08 -11.80 -8.05
N PRO A 236 -15.69 -12.73 -8.81
CA PRO A 236 -16.40 -12.43 -10.06
C PRO A 236 -17.58 -11.47 -9.89
N HIS A 237 -18.13 -11.37 -8.68
CA HIS A 237 -19.24 -10.47 -8.36
C HIS A 237 -18.86 -8.99 -8.38
N LEU A 238 -17.55 -8.66 -8.34
CA LEU A 238 -17.08 -7.26 -8.35
C LEU A 238 -17.10 -6.66 -9.76
N GLY A 239 -16.88 -7.46 -10.81
CA GLY A 239 -16.86 -6.98 -12.19
C GLY A 239 -15.63 -6.16 -12.58
N GLY A 240 -14.56 -6.22 -11.80
CA GLY A 240 -13.28 -5.53 -12.00
C GLY A 240 -12.31 -5.88 -10.89
N CYS A 241 -11.11 -5.32 -10.90
CA CYS A 241 -10.14 -5.46 -9.80
C CYS A 241 -10.24 -4.29 -8.81
N GLY A 242 -9.98 -4.56 -7.53
CA GLY A 242 -9.94 -3.54 -6.47
C GLY A 242 -8.69 -2.66 -6.60
N LEU A 243 -8.86 -1.34 -6.42
CA LEU A 243 -7.76 -0.39 -6.33
C LEU A 243 -7.39 -0.16 -4.85
N HIS A 244 -6.82 -1.20 -4.22
CA HIS A 244 -6.55 -1.20 -2.78
C HIS A 244 -5.52 -0.14 -2.41
N ASP A 245 -4.29 -0.32 -2.82
CA ASP A 245 -3.16 0.55 -2.48
C ASP A 245 -3.26 1.93 -3.12
N PRO A 246 -3.73 2.05 -4.39
CA PRO A 246 -3.95 3.37 -4.97
C PRO A 246 -4.93 4.23 -4.18
N LEU A 247 -5.96 3.64 -3.56
CA LEU A 247 -6.88 4.39 -2.71
C LEU A 247 -6.19 4.90 -1.44
N ALA A 248 -5.30 4.11 -0.83
CA ALA A 248 -4.53 4.58 0.33
C ALA A 248 -3.64 5.77 -0.04
N VAL A 249 -2.95 5.72 -1.19
CA VAL A 249 -2.19 6.86 -1.72
C VAL A 249 -3.12 8.05 -2.02
N GLY A 250 -4.28 7.82 -2.61
CA GLY A 250 -5.27 8.87 -2.87
C GLY A 250 -5.69 9.60 -1.60
N VAL A 251 -6.01 8.87 -0.54
CA VAL A 251 -6.37 9.43 0.77
C VAL A 251 -5.18 10.10 1.47
N ALA A 252 -3.96 9.60 1.24
CA ALA A 252 -2.75 10.25 1.71
C ALA A 252 -2.54 11.62 1.04
N VAL A 253 -2.90 11.76 -0.24
CA VAL A 253 -2.88 13.02 -0.98
C VAL A 253 -4.06 13.91 -0.58
N ASP A 254 -5.28 13.38 -0.62
CA ASP A 254 -6.52 14.08 -0.30
C ASP A 254 -7.41 13.27 0.65
N PRO A 255 -7.36 13.57 1.97
CA PRO A 255 -8.19 12.86 2.96
C PRO A 255 -9.70 13.05 2.78
N THR A 256 -10.13 14.00 1.97
CA THR A 256 -11.56 14.25 1.74
C THR A 256 -12.21 13.26 0.77
N LEU A 257 -11.43 12.36 0.17
CA LEU A 257 -11.93 11.27 -0.65
C LEU A 257 -12.74 10.24 0.12
N VAL A 258 -12.55 10.18 1.46
CA VAL A 258 -13.21 9.19 2.32
C VAL A 258 -13.94 9.84 3.48
N THR A 259 -14.98 9.17 3.96
CA THR A 259 -15.60 9.43 5.26
C THR A 259 -14.98 8.49 6.27
N THR A 260 -14.55 9.00 7.42
CA THR A 260 -13.85 8.22 8.44
C THR A 260 -14.64 8.16 9.76
N LEU A 261 -14.45 7.05 10.48
CA LEU A 261 -14.83 6.87 11.86
C LEU A 261 -13.60 7.04 12.76
N ASP A 262 -13.64 7.94 13.72
CA ASP A 262 -12.60 8.10 14.74
C ASP A 262 -12.78 7.02 15.82
N ILE A 263 -11.81 6.11 15.95
CA ILE A 263 -11.88 4.96 16.85
C ILE A 263 -10.49 4.50 17.27
N ASN A 264 -10.34 3.99 18.48
CA ASN A 264 -9.16 3.25 18.87
C ASN A 264 -9.32 1.77 18.46
N MET A 265 -8.39 1.29 17.65
CA MET A 265 -8.41 -0.05 17.08
C MET A 265 -7.38 -0.97 17.76
N LYS A 266 -7.60 -2.26 17.61
CA LYS A 266 -6.65 -3.35 17.86
C LYS A 266 -6.72 -4.37 16.73
N VAL A 267 -5.75 -5.27 16.71
CA VAL A 267 -5.81 -6.52 15.94
C VAL A 267 -5.88 -7.69 16.90
N ASP A 268 -6.76 -8.66 16.63
CA ASP A 268 -6.75 -9.91 17.38
C ASP A 268 -5.51 -10.72 16.99
N VAL A 269 -4.56 -10.87 17.90
CA VAL A 269 -3.30 -11.58 17.67
C VAL A 269 -3.34 -13.06 18.08
N GLU A 270 -4.45 -13.50 18.66
CA GLU A 270 -4.64 -14.88 19.14
C GLU A 270 -6.04 -15.40 18.80
N GLY A 271 -6.21 -16.71 18.92
CA GLY A 271 -7.51 -17.36 18.79
C GLY A 271 -8.05 -17.47 17.36
N PRO A 272 -9.34 -17.82 17.21
CA PRO A 272 -9.95 -18.10 15.90
C PRO A 272 -10.14 -16.88 15.02
N THR A 273 -10.02 -15.68 15.58
CA THR A 273 -10.16 -14.40 14.90
C THR A 273 -8.82 -13.68 14.69
N ARG A 274 -7.69 -14.38 14.89
CA ARG A 274 -6.34 -13.83 14.67
C ARG A 274 -6.28 -13.09 13.32
N GLY A 275 -5.72 -11.88 13.34
CA GLY A 275 -5.63 -10.98 12.17
C GLY A 275 -6.88 -10.11 11.93
N ARG A 276 -7.92 -10.23 12.75
CA ARG A 276 -9.10 -9.36 12.67
C ARG A 276 -8.78 -7.97 13.20
N THR A 277 -9.07 -6.96 12.40
CA THR A 277 -9.08 -5.55 12.82
C THR A 277 -10.42 -5.20 13.45
N ILE A 278 -10.41 -4.70 14.67
CA ILE A 278 -11.62 -4.41 15.45
C ILE A 278 -11.39 -3.23 16.42
N GLY A 279 -12.46 -2.59 16.84
CA GLY A 279 -12.38 -1.58 17.90
C GLY A 279 -11.83 -2.17 19.20
N ASP A 280 -10.92 -1.43 19.83
CA ASP A 280 -10.32 -1.84 21.11
C ASP A 280 -11.29 -1.57 22.25
N GLU A 281 -11.91 -2.61 22.78
CA GLU A 281 -12.90 -2.54 23.85
C GLU A 281 -12.34 -1.91 25.13
N THR A 282 -11.03 -1.96 25.35
CA THR A 282 -10.40 -1.35 26.53
C THR A 282 -10.21 0.16 26.40
N ARG A 283 -10.24 0.68 25.16
CA ARG A 283 -10.03 2.09 24.83
C ARG A 283 -11.21 2.75 24.10
N LEU A 284 -12.39 2.09 24.06
CA LEU A 284 -13.58 2.65 23.39
C LEU A 284 -14.04 3.97 24.00
N ASN A 285 -13.92 4.09 25.33
CA ASN A 285 -14.31 5.30 26.06
C ASN A 285 -13.20 6.33 26.22
N ASP A 286 -12.00 6.05 25.70
CA ASP A 286 -10.90 7.01 25.70
C ASP A 286 -11.30 8.23 24.83
N PRO A 287 -11.27 9.46 25.37
CA PRO A 287 -11.62 10.65 24.60
C PRO A 287 -10.64 10.95 23.46
N VAL A 288 -9.41 10.47 23.55
CA VAL A 288 -8.39 10.63 22.50
C VAL A 288 -8.46 9.42 21.56
N LYS A 289 -8.78 9.69 20.29
CA LYS A 289 -8.72 8.69 19.23
C LYS A 289 -7.47 8.94 18.37
N THR A 290 -6.65 7.94 18.24
CA THR A 290 -5.41 8.02 17.43
C THR A 290 -5.59 7.43 16.05
N MET A 291 -6.69 6.70 15.81
CA MET A 291 -6.98 6.09 14.53
C MET A 291 -8.26 6.65 13.89
N LYS A 292 -8.25 6.66 12.57
CA LYS A 292 -9.38 6.87 11.69
C LYS A 292 -9.54 5.63 10.81
N VAL A 293 -10.77 5.16 10.64
CA VAL A 293 -11.09 4.07 9.72
C VAL A 293 -11.98 4.60 8.62
N ALA A 294 -11.58 4.41 7.37
CA ALA A 294 -12.42 4.78 6.23
C ALA A 294 -13.62 3.84 6.14
N VAL A 295 -14.83 4.40 6.12
CA VAL A 295 -16.10 3.67 6.06
C VAL A 295 -16.97 4.08 4.87
N GLY A 296 -16.56 5.09 4.13
CA GLY A 296 -17.19 5.54 2.88
C GLY A 296 -16.18 6.20 1.97
N VAL A 297 -16.38 6.13 0.66
CA VAL A 297 -15.49 6.67 -0.36
C VAL A 297 -16.27 7.33 -1.49
N ASP A 298 -15.76 8.47 -1.98
CA ASP A 298 -16.24 9.13 -3.21
C ASP A 298 -15.61 8.44 -4.43
N VAL A 299 -16.21 7.32 -4.84
CA VAL A 299 -15.70 6.48 -5.93
C VAL A 299 -15.54 7.25 -7.25
N PRO A 300 -16.54 8.01 -7.74
CA PRO A 300 -16.41 8.74 -9.00
C PRO A 300 -15.25 9.73 -8.98
N ARG A 301 -15.08 10.46 -7.90
CA ARG A 301 -13.99 11.42 -7.74
C ARG A 301 -12.64 10.73 -7.71
N PHE A 302 -12.48 9.69 -6.89
CA PHE A 302 -11.24 8.94 -6.81
C PHE A 302 -10.84 8.36 -8.17
N LEU A 303 -11.75 7.66 -8.87
CA LEU A 303 -11.45 7.05 -10.17
C LEU A 303 -11.08 8.10 -11.22
N ASN A 304 -11.74 9.25 -11.23
CA ASN A 304 -11.41 10.35 -12.15
C ASN A 304 -10.01 10.89 -11.87
N GLU A 305 -9.66 11.15 -10.62
CA GLU A 305 -8.34 11.63 -10.23
C GLU A 305 -7.27 10.57 -10.53
N PHE A 306 -7.50 9.31 -10.17
CA PHE A 306 -6.62 8.18 -10.44
C PHE A 306 -6.29 8.07 -11.94
N MET A 307 -7.31 7.98 -12.78
CA MET A 307 -7.11 7.84 -14.22
C MET A 307 -6.42 9.07 -14.82
N THR A 308 -6.79 10.28 -14.41
CA THR A 308 -6.18 11.52 -14.91
C THR A 308 -4.68 11.58 -14.59
N ARG A 309 -4.29 11.25 -13.35
CA ARG A 309 -2.91 11.35 -12.88
C ARG A 309 -2.03 10.28 -13.51
N ILE A 310 -2.47 9.04 -13.52
CA ILE A 310 -1.70 7.92 -14.10
C ILE A 310 -1.59 8.08 -15.63
N SER A 311 -2.67 8.44 -16.32
CA SER A 311 -2.62 8.68 -17.76
C SER A 311 -1.71 9.86 -18.11
N GLY A 312 -1.74 10.92 -17.30
CA GLY A 312 -0.86 12.08 -17.48
C GLY A 312 0.63 11.76 -17.24
N LEU A 313 0.92 10.86 -16.31
CA LEU A 313 2.28 10.35 -16.06
C LEU A 313 2.73 9.43 -17.21
N ALA A 314 1.93 8.41 -17.52
CA ALA A 314 2.26 7.40 -18.54
C ALA A 314 2.40 7.98 -19.96
N ALA A 315 1.68 9.06 -20.27
CA ALA A 315 1.81 9.75 -21.55
C ALA A 315 3.14 10.48 -21.75
N LYS A 316 3.87 10.76 -20.66
CA LYS A 316 5.18 11.44 -20.67
C LYS A 316 6.37 10.49 -20.55
N ALA A 317 6.12 9.29 -20.07
CA ALA A 317 7.14 8.25 -19.95
C ALA A 317 7.35 7.55 -21.29
N GLU A 318 8.56 7.63 -21.86
CA GLU A 318 8.93 7.08 -23.18
C GLU A 318 9.15 5.55 -23.16
#